data_38b230c262feee2739a6930556e7b977
#
_entry.id   38b230c262feee2739a6930556e7b977
#
_cell.length_a   1.000
_cell.length_b   1.000
_cell.length_c   1.000
_cell.angle_alpha   90.00
_cell.angle_beta   90.00
_cell.angle_gamma   90.00
#
_symmetry.space_group_name_H-M   'P 1'
#
loop_
_entity.id
_entity.type
_entity.pdbx_description
1 polymer ?
#
loop_
_entity_poly.entity_id
_entity_poly.type
_entity_poly.pdbx_seq_one_letter_code
_entity_poly.pdbx_strand_id
1 'polypeptide(L)'
;MIESNEAFAAQAIAVNKGLGLDPAKVNPNGGAIALGHPVGATGAIITVKALYELERIGGKRALITMCIGGGQGIALAIERI
;
A
#
# COMPACT_ATOMS: atom_id res chain seq x y z
N MET A 1 -5.21 6.83 -4.48
CA MET A 1 -4.05 5.96 -4.64
C MET A 1 -4.03 4.91 -3.54
N ILE A 2 -3.28 3.84 -3.71
CA ILE A 2 -3.23 2.71 -2.78
C ILE A 2 -1.77 2.34 -2.50
N GLU A 3 -1.41 2.22 -1.23
CA GLU A 3 -0.19 1.57 -0.78
C GLU A 3 -0.57 0.24 -0.16
N SER A 4 -0.28 -0.84 -0.85
CA SER A 4 -0.55 -2.22 -0.41
C SER A 4 0.77 -2.95 -0.21
N ASN A 5 1.04 -3.41 1.00
CA ASN A 5 2.30 -4.08 1.25
C ASN A 5 2.44 -5.35 0.42
N GLU A 6 3.57 -5.51 -0.23
CA GLU A 6 3.93 -6.69 -1.02
C GLU A 6 4.72 -7.67 -0.16
N ALA A 7 4.06 -8.28 0.81
CA ALA A 7 4.69 -9.29 1.66
C ALA A 7 5.15 -10.50 0.82
N PHE A 8 4.34 -10.86 -0.18
CA PHE A 8 4.62 -11.92 -1.15
C PHE A 8 4.06 -11.51 -2.50
N ALA A 9 4.77 -11.80 -3.58
CA ALA A 9 4.33 -11.47 -4.94
C ALA A 9 2.98 -12.12 -5.28
N ALA A 10 2.81 -13.39 -4.94
CA ALA A 10 1.55 -14.11 -5.16
C ALA A 10 0.37 -13.48 -4.41
N GLN A 11 0.60 -13.05 -3.17
CA GLN A 11 -0.41 -12.36 -2.36
C GLN A 11 -0.77 -11.00 -2.96
N ALA A 12 0.22 -10.22 -3.39
CA ALA A 12 -0.02 -8.92 -4.01
C ALA A 12 -0.85 -9.04 -5.29
N ILE A 13 -0.54 -10.01 -6.13
CA ILE A 13 -1.29 -10.29 -7.37
C ILE A 13 -2.73 -10.73 -7.03
N ALA A 14 -2.89 -11.62 -6.07
CA ALA A 14 -4.21 -12.12 -5.67
C ALA A 14 -5.11 -11.02 -5.13
N VAL A 15 -4.56 -10.12 -4.30
CA VAL A 15 -5.29 -8.97 -3.75
C VAL A 15 -5.71 -8.01 -4.86
N ASN A 16 -4.79 -7.63 -5.74
CA ASN A 16 -5.08 -6.73 -6.83
C ASN A 16 -6.15 -7.29 -7.76
N LYS A 17 -6.06 -8.58 -8.09
CA LYS A 17 -7.02 -9.27 -8.94
C LYS A 17 -8.37 -9.44 -8.26
N GLY A 18 -8.39 -9.86 -7.00
CA GLY A 18 -9.62 -10.11 -6.26
C GLY A 18 -10.45 -8.85 -6.01
N LEU A 19 -9.80 -7.72 -5.85
CA LEU A 19 -10.45 -6.42 -5.64
C LEU A 19 -10.64 -5.62 -6.93
N GLY A 20 -10.15 -6.11 -8.07
CA GLY A 20 -10.25 -5.40 -9.34
C GLY A 20 -9.51 -4.05 -9.33
N LEU A 21 -8.37 -3.99 -8.65
CA LEU A 21 -7.63 -2.73 -8.51
C LEU A 21 -6.93 -2.35 -9.82
N ASP A 22 -6.91 -1.05 -10.11
CA ASP A 22 -6.12 -0.50 -11.21
C ASP A 22 -4.62 -0.52 -10.82
N PRO A 23 -3.78 -1.29 -11.51
CA PRO A 23 -2.36 -1.40 -11.17
C PRO A 23 -1.62 -0.05 -11.16
N ALA A 24 -2.07 0.93 -11.98
CA ALA A 24 -1.48 2.25 -12.01
C ALA A 24 -1.69 3.04 -10.72
N LYS A 25 -2.65 2.64 -9.90
CA LYS A 25 -2.98 3.30 -8.63
C LYS A 25 -2.41 2.58 -7.41
N VAL A 26 -1.79 1.43 -7.60
CA VAL A 26 -1.24 0.61 -6.51
C VAL A 26 0.28 0.72 -6.49
N ASN A 27 0.82 1.10 -5.34
CA ASN A 27 2.27 1.23 -5.13
C ASN A 27 2.97 1.98 -6.27
N PRO A 28 2.56 3.22 -6.57
CA PRO A 28 3.04 3.92 -7.77
C PRO A 28 4.55 4.20 -7.77
N ASN A 29 5.19 4.17 -6.62
CA ASN A 29 6.64 4.37 -6.48
C ASN A 29 7.38 3.09 -6.08
N GLY A 30 6.82 1.94 -6.41
CA GLY A 30 7.36 0.63 -6.03
C GLY A 30 6.85 0.18 -4.66
N GLY A 31 6.78 -1.13 -4.47
CA GLY A 31 6.39 -1.76 -3.22
C GLY A 31 7.54 -2.49 -2.54
N ALA A 32 7.23 -3.35 -1.60
CA ALA A 32 8.22 -4.06 -0.78
C ALA A 32 9.14 -4.98 -1.60
N ILE A 33 8.68 -5.52 -2.72
CA ILE A 33 9.52 -6.35 -3.59
C ILE A 33 10.71 -5.54 -4.12
N ALA A 34 10.48 -4.27 -4.47
CA ALA A 34 11.54 -3.37 -4.95
C ALA A 34 12.34 -2.73 -3.82
N LEU A 35 11.68 -2.38 -2.70
CA LEU A 35 12.23 -1.49 -1.68
C LEU A 35 12.55 -2.18 -0.35
N GLY A 36 12.05 -3.40 -0.15
CA GLY A 36 12.21 -4.13 1.10
C GLY A 36 11.00 -4.03 2.03
N HIS A 37 10.95 -4.98 2.96
CA HIS A 37 9.87 -5.08 3.95
C HIS A 37 10.47 -5.23 5.35
N PRO A 38 10.94 -4.14 5.98
CA PRO A 38 11.34 -4.17 7.38
C PRO A 38 10.08 -4.25 8.26
N VAL A 39 9.79 -5.44 8.77
CA VAL A 39 8.49 -5.78 9.38
C VAL A 39 8.05 -4.77 10.45
N GLY A 40 8.96 -4.35 11.31
CA GLY A 40 8.65 -3.39 12.38
C GLY A 40 8.44 -1.95 11.90
N ALA A 41 8.78 -1.63 10.65
CA ALA A 41 8.71 -0.27 10.11
C ALA A 41 7.79 -0.13 8.90
N THR A 42 7.37 -1.22 8.27
CA THR A 42 6.62 -1.16 7.00
C THR A 42 5.34 -0.35 7.11
N GLY A 43 4.59 -0.47 8.20
CA GLY A 43 3.38 0.32 8.38
C GLY A 43 3.64 1.82 8.34
N ALA A 44 4.71 2.28 8.99
CA ALA A 44 5.13 3.67 8.94
C ALA A 44 5.61 4.07 7.52
N ILE A 45 6.40 3.21 6.88
CA ILE A 45 6.94 3.47 5.53
C ILE A 45 5.81 3.67 4.52
N ILE A 46 4.86 2.76 4.44
CA ILE A 46 3.78 2.85 3.44
C ILE A 46 2.82 4.00 3.74
N THR A 47 2.65 4.36 5.01
CA THR A 47 1.87 5.54 5.39
C THR A 47 2.56 6.83 4.93
N VAL A 48 3.84 6.97 5.20
CA VAL A 48 4.64 8.13 4.76
C VAL A 48 4.66 8.23 3.24
N LYS A 49 4.87 7.11 2.54
CA LYS A 49 4.81 7.07 1.08
C LYS A 49 3.46 7.55 0.53
N ALA A 50 2.37 7.10 1.14
CA ALA A 50 1.02 7.52 0.73
C ALA A 50 0.82 9.03 0.92
N LEU A 51 1.26 9.59 2.05
CA LEU A 51 1.15 11.02 2.33
C LEU A 51 1.89 11.86 1.28
N TYR A 52 3.15 11.54 1.03
CA TYR A 52 3.96 12.28 0.04
C TYR A 52 3.43 12.09 -1.39
N GLU A 53 2.95 10.90 -1.74
CA GLU A 53 2.38 10.67 -3.06
C GLU A 53 1.09 11.45 -3.27
N LEU A 54 0.21 11.52 -2.27
CA LEU A 54 -0.99 12.36 -2.34
C LEU A 54 -0.63 13.83 -2.57
N GLU A 55 0.41 14.31 -1.91
CA GLU A 55 0.89 15.68 -2.12
C GLU A 55 1.41 15.85 -3.56
N ARG A 56 2.26 14.94 -4.02
CA ARG A 56 2.88 14.99 -5.35
C ARG A 56 1.85 14.99 -6.49
N ILE A 57 0.82 14.17 -6.40
CA ILE A 57 -0.20 14.03 -7.46
C ILE A 57 -1.38 14.99 -7.30
N GLY A 58 -1.41 15.78 -6.23
CA GLY A 58 -2.59 16.61 -5.90
C GLY A 58 -3.82 15.75 -5.59
N GLY A 59 -3.60 14.51 -5.14
CA GLY A 59 -4.67 13.57 -4.83
C GLY A 59 -5.33 13.88 -3.49
N LYS A 60 -6.50 13.30 -3.26
CA LYS A 60 -7.29 13.57 -2.07
C LYS A 60 -7.33 12.42 -1.09
N ARG A 61 -7.40 11.19 -1.58
CA ARG A 61 -7.58 10.00 -0.74
C ARG A 61 -6.58 8.93 -1.04
N ALA A 62 -6.17 8.22 0.00
CA ALA A 62 -5.35 7.02 -0.14
C ALA A 62 -5.85 5.92 0.80
N LEU A 63 -5.65 4.69 0.35
CA LEU A 63 -5.84 3.50 1.16
C LEU A 63 -4.47 2.87 1.38
N ILE A 64 -4.19 2.55 2.63
CA ILE A 64 -2.94 1.93 3.05
C ILE A 64 -3.30 0.59 3.69
N THR A 65 -2.71 -0.49 3.24
CA THR A 65 -3.05 -1.82 3.76
C THR A 65 -1.84 -2.74 3.84
N MET A 66 -1.86 -3.61 4.83
CA MET A 66 -0.86 -4.66 4.99
C MET A 66 -1.45 -5.84 5.76
N CYS A 67 -0.87 -7.02 5.55
CA CYS A 67 -1.12 -8.18 6.40
C CYS A 67 -0.36 -8.04 7.72
N ILE A 68 -0.89 -8.69 8.77
CA ILE A 68 -0.32 -8.62 10.13
C ILE A 68 0.35 -9.94 10.51
N GLY A 69 -0.05 -11.03 9.87
CA GLY A 69 0.28 -12.40 10.25
C GLY A 69 -0.96 -13.12 10.80
N GLY A 70 -0.92 -14.45 10.82
CA GLY A 70 -2.03 -15.27 11.31
C GLY A 70 -3.33 -15.12 10.53
N GLY A 71 -3.27 -14.75 9.24
CA GLY A 71 -4.45 -14.54 8.40
C GLY A 71 -5.17 -13.23 8.67
N GLN A 72 -4.55 -12.30 9.40
CA GLN A 72 -5.11 -10.99 9.71
C GLN A 72 -4.60 -9.93 8.75
N GLY A 73 -5.37 -8.84 8.62
CA GLY A 73 -4.99 -7.68 7.83
C GLY A 73 -5.53 -6.40 8.47
N ILE A 74 -4.98 -5.28 8.04
CA ILE A 74 -5.42 -3.96 8.46
C ILE A 74 -5.44 -3.03 7.26
N ALA A 75 -6.36 -2.08 7.25
CA ALA A 75 -6.42 -1.02 6.27
C ALA A 75 -6.68 0.31 6.95
N LEU A 76 -6.03 1.35 6.45
CA LEU A 76 -6.19 2.73 6.88
C LEU A 76 -6.55 3.58 5.67
N ALA A 77 -7.69 4.27 5.74
CA ALA A 77 -8.07 5.25 4.73
C ALA A 77 -7.71 6.65 5.24
N ILE A 78 -7.05 7.43 4.41
CA ILE A 78 -6.67 8.81 4.72
C ILE A 78 -7.21 9.77 3.67
N GLU A 79 -7.44 11.01 4.09
CA GLU A 79 -7.91 12.09 3.22
C GLU A 79 -7.12 13.37 3.53
N ARG A 80 -6.70 14.07 2.48
CA ARG A 80 -6.15 15.44 2.61
C ARG A 80 -7.29 16.42 2.83
N ILE A 81 -7.07 17.31 3.75
CA ILE A 81 -7.99 18.44 4.02
C ILE A 81 -7.57 19.73 3.33
#